data_638e642d8dee0c5a12d4c59a2521a499
#
_entry.id   638e642d8dee0c5a12d4c59a2521a499
#
_cell.length_a   1.000
_cell.length_b   1.000
_cell.length_c   1.000
_cell.angle_alpha   90.00
_cell.angle_beta   90.00
_cell.angle_gamma   90.00
#
_symmetry.space_group_name_H-M   'P 1'
#
loop_
_entity.id
_entity.type
_entity.pdbx_description
1 polymer ?
#
loop_
_entity_poly.entity_id
_entity_poly.type
_entity_poly.pdbx_seq_one_letter_code
_entity_poly.pdbx_strand_id
1 'polypeptide(L)'
;LGDVYKRQHVYNPNAVVNLMLEGEFQSYWSGTASYEAIVPLINMDFDGLKSAVIEMLSGDHVPIDVTSFQNDTVSFANKDDVLTYLIHLGYLAYDRTFRTAFIPNEEIRQELILATKRKKWNELIVFQKESEQLLKDTIQMNGNAVAKEIEKIHREYTSVIQYNNENSLSSVLSIAYLSSMQYYFKPIREFPAGRGFADFVFIPKPEFQNYYPALVVELKWDKSAVGAIEQIREKQYGNALKDYQGNLLLVGINYNKKTKKHECVIETMQK
;
A
#
# COMPACT_ATOMS: atom_id res chain seq x y z
N LEU A 1 -2.25 21.09 23.75
CA LEU A 1 -3.72 21.26 23.47
C LEU A 1 -4.03 21.75 22.05
N GLY A 2 -3.05 22.20 21.29
CA GLY A 2 -3.25 22.73 19.92
C GLY A 2 -3.45 21.67 18.83
N ASP A 3 -3.01 20.43 19.00
CA ASP A 3 -2.98 19.43 17.92
C ASP A 3 -4.25 18.58 17.81
N VAL A 4 -5.09 18.53 18.82
CA VAL A 4 -6.32 17.74 18.80
C VAL A 4 -7.37 18.33 17.85
N TYR A 5 -7.35 19.63 17.59
CA TYR A 5 -8.29 20.32 16.73
C TYR A 5 -7.92 20.35 15.25
N LYS A 6 -6.75 19.83 14.86
CA LYS A 6 -6.24 19.91 13.49
C LYS A 6 -6.57 18.70 12.60
N ARG A 7 -7.28 17.70 13.09
CA ARG A 7 -7.78 16.58 12.26
C ARG A 7 -9.13 16.96 11.64
N GLN A 8 -9.13 17.97 10.78
CA GLN A 8 -10.29 18.30 9.97
C GLN A 8 -10.16 17.59 8.61
N HIS A 9 -11.27 17.02 8.15
CA HIS A 9 -11.37 16.58 6.77
C HIS A 9 -11.49 17.82 5.87
N VAL A 10 -10.55 17.99 4.96
CA VAL A 10 -10.57 19.06 3.97
C VAL A 10 -11.03 18.46 2.65
N TYR A 11 -12.11 18.98 2.10
CA TYR A 11 -12.66 18.53 0.83
C TYR A 11 -12.33 19.53 -0.27
N ASN A 12 -12.08 19.05 -1.49
CA ASN A 12 -11.93 19.91 -2.65
C ASN A 12 -13.26 20.61 -2.95
N PRO A 13 -13.31 21.96 -3.01
CA PRO A 13 -14.56 22.68 -3.24
C PRO A 13 -15.26 22.26 -4.55
N ASN A 14 -14.50 22.00 -5.62
CA ASN A 14 -15.06 21.56 -6.90
C ASN A 14 -15.71 20.17 -6.79
N ALA A 15 -15.10 19.24 -6.07
CA ALA A 15 -15.66 17.92 -5.82
C ALA A 15 -16.98 18.03 -5.01
N VAL A 16 -17.03 18.91 -4.00
CA VAL A 16 -18.26 19.15 -3.21
C VAL A 16 -19.38 19.73 -4.07
N VAL A 17 -19.07 20.72 -4.91
CA VAL A 17 -20.06 21.35 -5.81
C VAL A 17 -20.62 20.31 -6.79
N ASN A 18 -19.75 19.52 -7.43
CA ASN A 18 -20.19 18.50 -8.39
C ASN A 18 -21.01 17.40 -7.70
N LEU A 19 -20.60 16.95 -6.52
CA LEU A 19 -21.39 16.01 -5.72
C LEU A 19 -22.79 16.54 -5.42
N MET A 20 -22.90 17.83 -5.08
CA MET A 20 -24.20 18.45 -4.80
C MET A 20 -25.05 18.61 -6.06
N LEU A 21 -24.46 18.80 -7.23
CA LEU A 21 -25.13 18.91 -8.50
C LEU A 21 -25.62 17.58 -9.06
N GLU A 22 -24.76 16.53 -8.94
CA GLU A 22 -25.01 15.22 -9.54
C GLU A 22 -25.65 14.23 -8.56
N GLY A 23 -25.49 14.44 -7.26
CA GLY A 23 -26.06 13.58 -6.21
C GLY A 23 -25.35 12.23 -6.05
N GLU A 24 -24.23 12.02 -6.73
CA GLU A 24 -23.50 10.75 -6.72
C GLU A 24 -22.10 10.92 -6.15
N PHE A 25 -21.67 9.96 -5.30
CA PHE A 25 -20.30 9.91 -4.80
C PHE A 25 -19.37 9.24 -5.83
N GLN A 26 -18.67 10.06 -6.60
CA GLN A 26 -17.68 9.61 -7.59
C GLN A 26 -16.44 10.52 -7.58
N SER A 27 -15.39 10.12 -8.33
CA SER A 27 -14.22 10.98 -8.51
C SER A 27 -14.54 12.14 -9.46
N TYR A 28 -14.41 13.36 -8.95
CA TYR A 28 -14.57 14.59 -9.73
C TYR A 28 -13.25 15.24 -10.14
N TRP A 29 -12.11 14.56 -9.87
CA TRP A 29 -10.78 15.07 -10.22
C TRP A 29 -10.40 14.78 -11.69
N SER A 30 -10.90 13.70 -12.25
CA SER A 30 -10.55 13.23 -13.60
C SER A 30 -10.97 14.19 -14.74
N GLY A 31 -11.85 15.13 -14.47
CA GLY A 31 -12.30 16.16 -15.42
C GLY A 31 -11.53 17.48 -15.34
N THR A 32 -10.52 17.60 -14.48
CA THR A 32 -9.79 18.85 -14.31
C THR A 32 -8.47 18.84 -15.10
N ALA A 33 -8.02 20.02 -15.58
CA ALA A 33 -6.72 20.21 -16.25
C ALA A 33 -5.51 19.76 -15.40
N SER A 34 -5.74 19.51 -14.12
CA SER A 34 -4.75 19.04 -13.17
C SER A 34 -4.19 17.64 -13.48
N TYR A 35 -4.99 16.74 -14.06
CA TYR A 35 -4.55 15.41 -14.46
C TYR A 35 -3.44 15.45 -15.52
N GLU A 36 -3.57 16.33 -16.52
CA GLU A 36 -2.57 16.47 -17.59
C GLU A 36 -1.22 16.99 -17.06
N ALA A 37 -1.23 17.66 -15.92
CA ALA A 37 -0.02 18.15 -15.28
C ALA A 37 0.78 17.07 -14.55
N ILE A 38 0.11 16.03 -13.98
CA ILE A 38 0.78 14.96 -13.22
C ILE A 38 1.56 14.01 -14.14
N VAL A 39 0.97 13.66 -15.30
CA VAL A 39 1.52 12.64 -16.19
C VAL A 39 2.95 12.92 -16.63
N PRO A 40 3.32 14.14 -17.05
CA PRO A 40 4.72 14.46 -17.36
C PRO A 40 5.65 14.31 -16.15
N LEU A 41 5.21 14.73 -14.98
CA LEU A 41 6.01 14.76 -13.75
C LEU A 41 6.39 13.36 -13.27
N ILE A 42 5.42 12.46 -13.14
CA ILE A 42 5.69 11.07 -12.67
C ILE A 42 6.46 10.24 -13.71
N ASN A 43 6.50 10.70 -14.96
CA ASN A 43 7.22 10.02 -16.04
C ASN A 43 8.62 10.61 -16.30
N MET A 44 9.10 11.53 -15.47
CA MET A 44 10.48 11.99 -15.54
C MET A 44 11.44 10.86 -15.20
N ASP A 45 12.57 10.82 -15.90
CA ASP A 45 13.57 9.75 -15.72
C ASP A 45 14.55 10.10 -14.60
N PHE A 46 14.02 10.24 -13.39
CA PHE A 46 14.83 10.41 -12.18
C PHE A 46 14.94 9.09 -11.44
N ASP A 47 16.16 8.78 -11.01
CA ASP A 47 16.43 7.57 -10.22
C ASP A 47 15.57 7.54 -8.94
N GLY A 48 14.90 6.43 -8.73
CA GLY A 48 14.02 6.19 -7.59
C GLY A 48 12.63 6.86 -7.66
N LEU A 49 12.31 7.69 -8.67
CA LEU A 49 10.99 8.34 -8.75
C LEU A 49 9.87 7.33 -8.96
N LYS A 50 10.03 6.41 -9.91
CA LYS A 50 9.02 5.35 -10.17
C LYS A 50 8.79 4.48 -8.94
N SER A 51 9.86 4.10 -8.27
CA SER A 51 9.79 3.30 -7.04
C SER A 51 9.05 4.02 -5.94
N ALA A 52 9.35 5.29 -5.71
CA ALA A 52 8.66 6.13 -4.74
C ALA A 52 7.15 6.21 -5.03
N VAL A 53 6.76 6.37 -6.30
CA VAL A 53 5.34 6.38 -6.69
C VAL A 53 4.68 5.03 -6.42
N ILE A 54 5.35 3.90 -6.74
CA ILE A 54 4.83 2.55 -6.48
C ILE A 54 4.67 2.32 -4.97
N GLU A 55 5.66 2.66 -4.16
CA GLU A 55 5.59 2.55 -2.70
C GLU A 55 4.40 3.36 -2.13
N MET A 56 4.23 4.60 -2.57
CA MET A 56 3.09 5.42 -2.14
C MET A 56 1.75 4.87 -2.64
N LEU A 57 1.68 4.29 -3.85
CA LEU A 57 0.48 3.62 -4.36
C LEU A 57 0.11 2.39 -3.52
N SER A 58 1.09 1.69 -2.94
CA SER A 58 0.86 0.58 -2.02
C SER A 58 0.48 1.02 -0.59
N GLY A 59 0.43 2.33 -0.36
CA GLY A 59 0.03 2.92 0.92
C GLY A 59 1.17 3.25 1.85
N ASP A 60 2.42 3.08 1.42
CA ASP A 60 3.59 3.41 2.22
C ASP A 60 3.93 4.91 2.17
N HIS A 61 4.73 5.35 3.11
CA HIS A 61 5.28 6.70 3.19
C HIS A 61 6.73 6.67 2.70
N VAL A 62 7.08 7.57 1.81
CA VAL A 62 8.41 7.65 1.20
C VAL A 62 9.21 8.79 1.78
N PRO A 63 10.44 8.56 2.28
CA PRO A 63 11.32 9.63 2.73
C PRO A 63 11.61 10.63 1.60
N ILE A 64 11.53 11.92 1.92
CA ILE A 64 11.73 13.01 0.97
C ILE A 64 12.49 14.16 1.61
N ASP A 65 13.41 14.75 0.86
CA ASP A 65 14.04 16.03 1.21
C ASP A 65 13.36 17.19 0.46
N VAL A 66 12.53 17.94 1.19
CA VAL A 66 11.83 19.12 0.64
C VAL A 66 12.69 20.38 0.63
N THR A 67 13.91 20.35 1.15
CA THR A 67 14.75 21.54 1.31
C THR A 67 15.47 21.93 0.03
N SER A 68 15.68 20.99 -0.90
CA SER A 68 16.35 21.20 -2.18
C SER A 68 15.48 21.90 -3.21
N PHE A 69 14.17 21.84 -3.07
CA PHE A 69 13.23 22.40 -4.03
C PHE A 69 13.27 23.94 -4.02
N GLN A 70 13.79 24.51 -5.07
CA GLN A 70 13.65 25.94 -5.36
C GLN A 70 12.33 26.10 -6.12
N ASN A 71 11.47 26.99 -5.67
CA ASN A 71 10.10 27.23 -6.18
C ASN A 71 10.07 27.66 -7.67
N ASP A 72 10.98 27.15 -8.45
CA ASP A 72 11.14 27.36 -9.88
C ASP A 72 10.62 26.10 -10.61
N THR A 73 9.50 26.26 -11.31
CA THR A 73 8.86 25.20 -12.09
C THR A 73 9.66 24.77 -13.34
N VAL A 74 10.81 25.38 -13.57
CA VAL A 74 11.57 25.22 -14.82
C VAL A 74 12.62 24.11 -14.74
N SER A 75 13.10 23.75 -13.56
CA SER A 75 14.18 22.76 -13.45
C SER A 75 14.02 21.83 -12.24
N PHE A 76 13.59 20.60 -12.48
CA PHE A 76 13.70 19.51 -11.51
C PHE A 76 15.08 18.87 -11.64
N ALA A 77 15.81 18.73 -10.55
CA ALA A 77 17.14 18.12 -10.55
C ALA A 77 17.12 16.64 -10.12
N ASN A 78 16.10 16.24 -9.35
CA ASN A 78 15.99 14.90 -8.79
C ASN A 78 14.53 14.52 -8.48
N LYS A 79 14.31 13.29 -7.98
CA LYS A 79 12.97 12.80 -7.60
C LYS A 79 12.31 13.63 -6.50
N ASP A 80 13.09 14.13 -5.55
CA ASP A 80 12.57 14.86 -4.39
C ASP A 80 11.98 16.22 -4.80
N ASP A 81 12.55 16.86 -5.82
CA ASP A 81 12.00 18.08 -6.40
C ASP A 81 10.63 17.83 -7.04
N VAL A 82 10.50 16.74 -7.80
CA VAL A 82 9.23 16.33 -8.43
C VAL A 82 8.18 16.01 -7.36
N LEU A 83 8.55 15.22 -6.35
CA LEU A 83 7.63 14.85 -5.27
C LEU A 83 7.23 16.08 -4.43
N THR A 84 8.17 16.99 -4.16
CA THR A 84 7.89 18.25 -3.48
C THR A 84 6.92 19.11 -4.28
N TYR A 85 7.10 19.20 -5.58
CA TYR A 85 6.17 19.92 -6.44
C TYR A 85 4.77 19.28 -6.43
N LEU A 86 4.67 17.95 -6.44
CA LEU A 86 3.38 17.24 -6.29
C LEU A 86 2.73 17.50 -4.93
N ILE A 87 3.50 17.73 -3.86
CA ILE A 87 2.98 18.16 -2.56
C ILE A 87 2.40 19.58 -2.67
N HIS A 88 3.11 20.50 -3.31
CA HIS A 88 2.62 21.87 -3.51
C HIS A 88 1.35 21.93 -4.37
N LEU A 89 1.21 21.03 -5.33
CA LEU A 89 -0.01 20.90 -6.14
C LEU A 89 -1.16 20.17 -5.41
N GLY A 90 -0.91 19.59 -4.22
CA GLY A 90 -1.92 18.88 -3.43
C GLY A 90 -2.16 17.43 -3.84
N TYR A 91 -1.32 16.85 -4.73
CA TYR A 91 -1.39 15.44 -5.09
C TYR A 91 -0.73 14.52 -4.06
N LEU A 92 0.24 15.01 -3.33
CA LEU A 92 0.86 14.30 -2.23
C LEU A 92 0.68 15.10 -0.95
N ALA A 93 0.65 14.39 0.18
CA ALA A 93 0.74 14.98 1.50
C ALA A 93 2.15 14.80 2.07
N TYR A 94 2.52 15.64 3.03
CA TYR A 94 3.82 15.63 3.67
C TYR A 94 3.69 15.52 5.19
N ASP A 95 4.30 14.49 5.75
CA ASP A 95 4.47 14.35 7.20
C ASP A 95 5.78 15.03 7.63
N ARG A 96 5.64 16.14 8.37
CA ARG A 96 6.79 16.91 8.86
C ARG A 96 7.58 16.18 9.94
N THR A 97 6.93 15.32 10.71
CA THR A 97 7.56 14.60 11.82
C THR A 97 8.51 13.54 11.29
N PHE A 98 8.06 12.77 10.31
CA PHE A 98 8.82 11.68 9.72
C PHE A 98 9.55 12.08 8.42
N ARG A 99 9.33 13.29 7.92
CA ARG A 99 9.87 13.81 6.65
C ARG A 99 9.56 12.88 5.49
N THR A 100 8.28 12.49 5.37
CA THR A 100 7.84 11.56 4.34
C THR A 100 6.71 12.15 3.51
N ALA A 101 6.68 11.79 2.22
CA ALA A 101 5.55 12.03 1.32
C ALA A 101 4.65 10.80 1.27
N PHE A 102 3.35 11.00 1.07
CA PHE A 102 2.37 9.92 0.91
C PHE A 102 1.15 10.38 0.13
N ILE A 103 0.37 9.45 -0.38
CA ILE A 103 -0.89 9.73 -1.09
C ILE A 103 -1.99 9.98 -0.04
N PRO A 104 -2.64 11.16 -0.05
CA PRO A 104 -3.52 11.58 1.03
C PRO A 104 -4.87 10.84 1.08
N ASN A 105 -5.38 10.38 -0.07
CA ASN A 105 -6.69 9.77 -0.17
C ASN A 105 -6.81 8.83 -1.38
N GLU A 106 -7.90 8.05 -1.41
CA GLU A 106 -8.15 7.06 -2.46
C GLU A 106 -8.40 7.70 -3.83
N GLU A 107 -9.01 8.89 -3.89
CA GLU A 107 -9.27 9.59 -5.14
C GLU A 107 -7.98 9.94 -5.88
N ILE A 108 -7.01 10.54 -5.18
CA ILE A 108 -5.67 10.82 -5.72
C ILE A 108 -4.95 9.52 -6.11
N ARG A 109 -5.12 8.46 -5.32
CA ARG A 109 -4.51 7.16 -5.62
C ARG A 109 -5.01 6.61 -6.96
N GLN A 110 -6.30 6.67 -7.20
CA GLN A 110 -6.90 6.23 -8.47
C GLN A 110 -6.41 7.07 -9.65
N GLU A 111 -6.29 8.38 -9.49
CA GLU A 111 -5.76 9.27 -10.52
C GLU A 111 -4.30 8.93 -10.88
N LEU A 112 -3.46 8.69 -9.87
CA LEU A 112 -2.07 8.26 -10.09
C LEU A 112 -2.00 6.90 -10.80
N ILE A 113 -2.85 5.94 -10.42
CA ILE A 113 -2.95 4.64 -11.13
C ILE A 113 -3.34 4.86 -12.60
N LEU A 114 -4.32 5.70 -12.88
CA LEU A 114 -4.74 6.00 -14.25
C LEU A 114 -3.62 6.70 -15.05
N ALA A 115 -2.89 7.62 -14.40
CA ALA A 115 -1.75 8.30 -15.02
C ALA A 115 -0.64 7.34 -15.42
N THR A 116 -0.36 6.31 -14.59
CA THR A 116 0.64 5.28 -14.91
C THR A 116 0.19 4.35 -16.04
N LYS A 117 -1.10 4.03 -16.13
CA LYS A 117 -1.66 3.15 -17.19
C LYS A 117 -1.54 3.76 -18.59
N ARG A 118 -1.75 5.06 -18.74
CA ARG A 118 -1.76 5.73 -20.06
C ARG A 118 -0.39 5.83 -20.74
N LYS A 119 0.71 5.86 -19.99
CA LYS A 119 2.07 6.01 -20.55
C LYS A 119 2.96 4.76 -20.42
N LYS A 120 2.37 3.57 -20.56
CA LYS A 120 3.12 2.30 -20.68
C LYS A 120 4.13 2.04 -19.54
N TRP A 121 3.71 2.24 -18.32
CA TRP A 121 4.38 1.58 -17.21
C TRP A 121 4.03 0.09 -17.29
N ASN A 122 4.56 -0.58 -18.31
CA ASN A 122 4.28 -2.00 -18.55
C ASN A 122 4.57 -2.84 -17.30
N GLU A 123 5.59 -2.45 -16.55
CA GLU A 123 5.97 -3.04 -15.25
C GLU A 123 4.82 -2.95 -14.26
N LEU A 124 4.17 -1.79 -14.12
CA LEU A 124 3.06 -1.63 -13.16
C LEU A 124 1.79 -2.40 -13.61
N ILE A 125 1.54 -2.52 -14.91
CA ILE A 125 0.39 -3.30 -15.44
C ILE A 125 0.61 -4.79 -15.17
N VAL A 126 1.81 -5.28 -15.44
CA VAL A 126 2.19 -6.68 -15.13
C VAL A 126 2.06 -6.90 -13.62
N PHE A 127 2.60 -5.98 -12.84
CA PHE A 127 2.57 -6.01 -11.38
C PHE A 127 1.16 -6.00 -10.80
N GLN A 128 0.23 -5.19 -11.32
CA GLN A 128 -1.16 -5.24 -10.89
C GLN A 128 -1.80 -6.62 -11.10
N LYS A 129 -1.54 -7.25 -12.26
CA LYS A 129 -2.04 -8.61 -12.54
C LYS A 129 -1.45 -9.65 -11.59
N GLU A 130 -0.16 -9.54 -11.29
CA GLU A 130 0.52 -10.41 -10.33
C GLU A 130 -0.03 -10.22 -8.93
N SER A 131 -0.25 -8.99 -8.50
CA SER A 131 -0.88 -8.67 -7.22
C SER A 131 -2.32 -9.18 -7.12
N GLU A 132 -3.11 -9.11 -8.20
CA GLU A 132 -4.45 -9.71 -8.25
C GLU A 132 -4.39 -11.24 -8.14
N GLN A 133 -3.43 -11.88 -8.80
CA GLN A 133 -3.25 -13.31 -8.72
C GLN A 133 -2.79 -13.73 -7.31
N LEU A 134 -1.86 -13.00 -6.73
CA LEU A 134 -1.40 -13.20 -5.35
C LEU A 134 -2.56 -13.14 -4.35
N LEU A 135 -3.44 -12.14 -4.48
CA LEU A 135 -4.61 -12.03 -3.62
C LEU A 135 -5.55 -13.23 -3.79
N LYS A 136 -5.80 -13.67 -5.03
CA LYS A 136 -6.60 -14.88 -5.30
C LYS A 136 -5.99 -16.12 -4.67
N ASP A 137 -4.69 -16.34 -4.86
CA ASP A 137 -3.98 -17.49 -4.28
C ASP A 137 -4.01 -17.46 -2.75
N THR A 138 -3.92 -16.27 -2.15
CA THR A 138 -4.06 -16.09 -0.70
C THR A 138 -5.46 -16.53 -0.22
N ILE A 139 -6.51 -16.05 -0.88
CA ILE A 139 -7.91 -16.39 -0.53
C ILE A 139 -8.18 -17.88 -0.74
N GLN A 140 -7.58 -18.49 -1.75
CA GLN A 140 -7.66 -19.92 -2.03
C GLN A 140 -6.75 -20.77 -1.13
N MET A 141 -6.03 -20.15 -0.22
CA MET A 141 -5.07 -20.78 0.72
C MET A 141 -3.93 -21.55 0.02
N ASN A 142 -3.54 -21.11 -1.17
CA ASN A 142 -2.44 -21.69 -1.92
C ASN A 142 -1.08 -21.08 -1.49
N GLY A 143 -0.62 -21.44 -0.29
CA GLY A 143 0.60 -20.89 0.29
C GLY A 143 1.84 -21.03 -0.60
N ASN A 144 1.97 -22.14 -1.35
CA ASN A 144 3.11 -22.34 -2.26
C ASN A 144 3.12 -21.33 -3.43
N ALA A 145 1.96 -21.01 -3.98
CA ALA A 145 1.85 -19.99 -5.03
C ALA A 145 2.15 -18.61 -4.46
N VAL A 146 1.57 -18.27 -3.32
CA VAL A 146 1.83 -17.00 -2.60
C VAL A 146 3.32 -16.81 -2.34
N ALA A 147 4.01 -17.82 -1.81
CA ALA A 147 5.45 -17.75 -1.55
C ALA A 147 6.28 -17.48 -2.82
N LYS A 148 5.92 -18.12 -3.95
CA LYS A 148 6.60 -17.94 -5.24
C LYS A 148 6.37 -16.53 -5.82
N GLU A 149 5.15 -16.02 -5.75
CA GLU A 149 4.85 -14.67 -6.24
C GLU A 149 5.55 -13.60 -5.41
N ILE A 150 5.57 -13.73 -4.08
CA ILE A 150 6.32 -12.82 -3.20
C ILE A 150 7.82 -12.91 -3.52
N GLU A 151 8.37 -14.11 -3.76
CA GLU A 151 9.77 -14.28 -4.15
C GLU A 151 10.10 -13.59 -5.49
N LYS A 152 9.17 -13.64 -6.46
CA LYS A 152 9.32 -12.96 -7.75
C LYS A 152 9.32 -11.45 -7.57
N ILE A 153 8.33 -10.91 -6.89
CA ILE A 153 8.23 -9.49 -6.59
C ILE A 153 9.46 -9.01 -5.84
N HIS A 154 9.89 -9.76 -4.83
CA HIS A 154 11.11 -9.48 -4.10
C HIS A 154 12.32 -9.36 -5.03
N ARG A 155 12.53 -10.29 -5.96
CA ARG A 155 13.67 -10.24 -6.90
C ARG A 155 13.63 -9.05 -7.85
N GLU A 156 12.47 -8.69 -8.33
CA GLU A 156 12.28 -7.58 -9.28
C GLU A 156 12.48 -6.22 -8.61
N TYR A 157 12.11 -6.10 -7.34
CA TYR A 157 12.16 -4.85 -6.59
C TYR A 157 13.35 -4.72 -5.61
N THR A 158 14.18 -5.77 -5.44
CA THR A 158 15.34 -5.71 -4.51
C THR A 158 16.44 -4.76 -4.96
N SER A 159 16.51 -4.42 -6.24
CA SER A 159 17.45 -3.40 -6.71
C SER A 159 17.13 -2.00 -6.16
N VAL A 160 15.90 -1.82 -5.66
CA VAL A 160 15.36 -0.55 -5.19
C VAL A 160 15.28 -0.48 -3.66
N ILE A 161 15.04 -1.62 -3.01
CA ILE A 161 14.90 -1.72 -1.54
C ILE A 161 16.09 -2.52 -1.01
N GLN A 162 16.88 -1.93 -0.10
CA GLN A 162 17.91 -2.70 0.62
C GLN A 162 17.23 -3.73 1.53
N TYR A 163 17.18 -4.98 1.07
CA TYR A 163 16.49 -6.08 1.72
C TYR A 163 17.35 -6.71 2.81
N ASN A 164 17.29 -6.15 4.01
CA ASN A 164 18.19 -6.48 5.10
C ASN A 164 17.49 -6.99 6.37
N ASN A 165 16.18 -6.83 6.49
CA ASN A 165 15.44 -7.14 7.71
C ASN A 165 13.93 -7.34 7.45
N GLU A 166 13.19 -7.60 8.51
CA GLU A 166 11.74 -7.79 8.51
C GLU A 166 10.95 -6.56 7.97
N ASN A 167 11.45 -5.35 8.19
CA ASN A 167 10.84 -4.13 7.67
C ASN A 167 10.89 -4.08 6.13
N SER A 168 11.98 -4.55 5.53
CA SER A 168 12.10 -4.66 4.08
C SER A 168 11.12 -5.69 3.50
N LEU A 169 10.89 -6.82 4.20
CA LEU A 169 9.86 -7.80 3.84
C LEU A 169 8.47 -7.17 3.91
N SER A 170 8.20 -6.38 4.93
CA SER A 170 6.95 -5.64 5.09
C SER A 170 6.69 -4.69 3.90
N SER A 171 7.70 -3.95 3.43
CA SER A 171 7.56 -3.08 2.25
C SER A 171 7.27 -3.88 0.97
N VAL A 172 7.97 -4.99 0.74
CA VAL A 172 7.69 -5.89 -0.40
C VAL A 172 6.25 -6.39 -0.36
N LEU A 173 5.72 -6.72 0.82
CA LEU A 173 4.35 -7.19 0.96
C LEU A 173 3.31 -6.10 0.71
N SER A 174 3.56 -4.87 1.17
CA SER A 174 2.69 -3.73 0.84
C SER A 174 2.54 -3.59 -0.68
N ILE A 175 3.64 -3.70 -1.39
CA ILE A 175 3.67 -3.69 -2.84
C ILE A 175 2.92 -4.92 -3.39
N ALA A 176 3.26 -6.12 -2.94
CA ALA A 176 2.69 -7.37 -3.43
C ALA A 176 1.16 -7.42 -3.34
N TYR A 177 0.59 -6.81 -2.32
CA TYR A 177 -0.85 -6.72 -2.12
C TYR A 177 -1.49 -5.41 -2.62
N LEU A 178 -0.85 -4.70 -3.55
CA LEU A 178 -1.36 -3.43 -4.08
C LEU A 178 -2.81 -3.51 -4.58
N SER A 179 -3.17 -4.58 -5.29
CA SER A 179 -4.52 -4.79 -5.82
C SER A 179 -5.57 -5.00 -4.73
N SER A 180 -5.16 -5.40 -3.52
CA SER A 180 -6.08 -5.63 -2.40
C SER A 180 -6.89 -4.38 -2.06
N MET A 181 -6.33 -3.19 -2.25
CA MET A 181 -7.00 -1.93 -1.93
C MET A 181 -8.25 -1.65 -2.77
N GLN A 182 -8.48 -2.41 -3.85
CA GLN A 182 -9.75 -2.40 -4.56
C GLN A 182 -10.88 -2.98 -3.70
N TYR A 183 -10.62 -4.05 -2.94
CA TYR A 183 -11.59 -4.83 -2.19
C TYR A 183 -11.51 -4.61 -0.68
N TYR A 184 -10.36 -4.18 -0.19
CA TYR A 184 -10.05 -3.97 1.21
C TYR A 184 -9.83 -2.49 1.51
N PHE A 185 -10.02 -2.09 2.75
CA PHE A 185 -9.47 -0.84 3.25
C PHE A 185 -7.94 -0.86 3.18
N LYS A 186 -7.31 0.31 3.29
CA LYS A 186 -5.84 0.39 3.39
C LYS A 186 -5.36 -0.59 4.46
N PRO A 187 -4.39 -1.47 4.15
CA PRO A 187 -3.87 -2.42 5.12
C PRO A 187 -3.35 -1.72 6.38
N ILE A 188 -3.75 -2.23 7.52
CA ILE A 188 -3.30 -1.70 8.81
C ILE A 188 -2.01 -2.42 9.17
N ARG A 189 -0.93 -1.68 9.29
CA ARG A 189 0.38 -2.20 9.73
C ARG A 189 0.49 -2.08 11.24
N GLU A 190 1.27 -2.99 11.86
CA GLU A 190 1.46 -3.01 13.31
C GLU A 190 0.13 -2.90 14.07
N PHE A 191 -0.86 -3.69 13.64
CA PHE A 191 -2.20 -3.64 14.22
C PHE A 191 -2.18 -4.14 15.67
N PRO A 192 -2.57 -3.29 16.66
CA PRO A 192 -2.63 -3.71 18.06
C PRO A 192 -3.65 -4.84 18.24
N ALA A 193 -3.18 -6.03 18.56
CA ALA A 193 -4.03 -7.20 18.64
C ALA A 193 -3.62 -8.09 19.83
N GLY A 194 -4.55 -8.37 20.71
CA GLY A 194 -4.34 -9.25 21.83
C GLY A 194 -3.16 -8.85 22.72
N ARG A 195 -2.10 -9.69 22.74
CA ARG A 195 -0.87 -9.48 23.52
C ARG A 195 0.31 -8.94 22.70
N GLY A 196 0.05 -8.34 21.54
CA GLY A 196 1.10 -7.84 20.66
C GLY A 196 0.54 -7.07 19.47
N PHE A 197 1.30 -7.07 18.38
CA PHE A 197 0.94 -6.42 17.12
C PHE A 197 1.02 -7.43 16.00
N ALA A 198 -0.01 -7.46 15.14
CA ALA A 198 0.04 -8.17 13.87
C ALA A 198 0.73 -7.28 12.84
N ASP A 199 1.61 -7.83 12.01
CA ASP A 199 2.36 -7.05 11.02
C ASP A 199 1.43 -6.39 10.00
N PHE A 200 0.40 -7.12 9.52
CA PHE A 200 -0.65 -6.57 8.68
C PHE A 200 -2.02 -7.14 9.02
N VAL A 201 -3.02 -6.28 8.90
CA VAL A 201 -4.43 -6.69 8.90
C VAL A 201 -5.12 -6.08 7.69
N PHE A 202 -5.79 -6.92 6.90
CA PHE A 202 -6.61 -6.52 5.77
C PHE A 202 -8.07 -6.73 6.13
N ILE A 203 -8.85 -5.66 6.12
CA ILE A 203 -10.28 -5.68 6.42
C ILE A 203 -11.03 -5.39 5.13
N PRO A 204 -11.90 -6.30 4.62
CA PRO A 204 -12.68 -6.05 3.43
C PRO A 204 -13.61 -4.85 3.62
N LYS A 205 -13.82 -4.10 2.55
CA LYS A 205 -14.87 -3.07 2.53
C LYS A 205 -16.24 -3.73 2.68
N PRO A 206 -17.25 -3.04 3.23
CA PRO A 206 -18.56 -3.62 3.55
C PRO A 206 -19.22 -4.35 2.37
N GLU A 207 -19.10 -3.81 1.17
CA GLU A 207 -19.66 -4.38 -0.06
C GLU A 207 -18.99 -5.70 -0.48
N PHE A 208 -17.78 -5.99 0.01
CA PHE A 208 -16.98 -7.16 -0.35
C PHE A 208 -16.85 -8.20 0.76
N GLN A 209 -17.29 -7.93 1.97
CA GLN A 209 -17.06 -8.80 3.14
C GLN A 209 -17.68 -10.20 3.01
N ASN A 210 -18.66 -10.39 2.13
CA ASN A 210 -19.25 -11.70 1.86
C ASN A 210 -18.42 -12.56 0.89
N TYR A 211 -17.50 -11.94 0.16
CA TYR A 211 -16.70 -12.58 -0.90
C TYR A 211 -15.23 -12.67 -0.52
N TYR A 212 -14.77 -11.77 0.32
CA TYR A 212 -13.36 -11.62 0.69
C TYR A 212 -13.21 -11.81 2.21
N PRO A 213 -12.34 -12.73 2.68
CA PRO A 213 -12.05 -12.88 4.09
C PRO A 213 -11.20 -11.71 4.60
N ALA A 214 -11.27 -11.39 5.88
CA ALA A 214 -10.23 -10.60 6.52
C ALA A 214 -8.93 -11.41 6.60
N LEU A 215 -7.77 -10.74 6.49
CA LEU A 215 -6.47 -11.41 6.57
C LEU A 215 -5.70 -10.86 7.77
N VAL A 216 -5.14 -11.74 8.58
CA VAL A 216 -4.14 -11.41 9.60
C VAL A 216 -2.82 -12.01 9.16
N VAL A 217 -1.85 -11.16 8.89
CA VAL A 217 -0.55 -11.55 8.34
C VAL A 217 0.54 -11.32 9.38
N GLU A 218 1.35 -12.33 9.59
CA GLU A 218 2.54 -12.28 10.43
C GLU A 218 3.77 -12.65 9.61
N LEU A 219 4.83 -11.87 9.75
CA LEU A 219 6.08 -12.00 9.04
C LEU A 219 7.14 -12.62 9.93
N LYS A 220 8.02 -13.39 9.33
CA LYS A 220 9.21 -13.93 9.99
C LYS A 220 10.43 -13.79 9.09
N TRP A 221 11.54 -13.56 9.72
CA TRP A 221 12.85 -13.49 9.08
C TRP A 221 13.76 -14.54 9.67
N ASP A 222 14.27 -15.44 8.82
CA ASP A 222 15.11 -16.57 9.23
C ASP A 222 14.49 -17.48 10.33
N LYS A 223 13.15 -17.63 10.31
CA LYS A 223 12.41 -18.51 11.23
C LYS A 223 11.56 -19.50 10.44
N SER A 224 10.24 -19.55 10.66
CA SER A 224 9.33 -20.40 9.88
C SER A 224 7.95 -19.74 9.68
N ALA A 225 7.29 -20.06 8.59
CA ALA A 225 5.92 -19.62 8.32
C ALA A 225 4.92 -20.27 9.30
N VAL A 226 5.16 -21.51 9.72
CA VAL A 226 4.36 -22.17 10.76
C VAL A 226 4.45 -21.43 12.09
N GLY A 227 5.67 -21.04 12.50
CA GLY A 227 5.88 -20.25 13.71
C GLY A 227 5.22 -18.85 13.65
N ALA A 228 5.02 -18.30 12.46
CA ALA A 228 4.21 -17.09 12.30
C ALA A 228 2.74 -17.35 12.64
N ILE A 229 2.15 -18.45 12.15
CA ILE A 229 0.77 -18.85 12.47
C ILE A 229 0.61 -19.13 13.97
N GLU A 230 1.57 -19.84 14.57
CA GLU A 230 1.57 -20.11 16.01
C GLU A 230 1.58 -18.80 16.81
N GLN A 231 2.38 -17.81 16.41
CA GLN A 231 2.39 -16.49 17.07
C GLN A 231 1.05 -15.79 16.97
N ILE A 232 0.39 -15.80 15.80
CA ILE A 232 -0.95 -15.20 15.65
C ILE A 232 -1.93 -15.82 16.66
N ARG A 233 -1.86 -17.13 16.84
CA ARG A 233 -2.74 -17.87 17.76
C ARG A 233 -2.41 -17.60 19.23
N GLU A 234 -1.14 -17.74 19.63
CA GLU A 234 -0.68 -17.51 21.00
C GLU A 234 -0.98 -16.09 21.49
N LYS A 235 -0.77 -15.11 20.63
CA LYS A 235 -1.03 -13.71 20.94
C LYS A 235 -2.49 -13.30 20.77
N GLN A 236 -3.34 -14.23 20.32
CA GLN A 236 -4.77 -14.03 20.16
C GLN A 236 -5.14 -12.83 19.27
N TYR A 237 -4.39 -12.64 18.19
CA TYR A 237 -4.63 -11.52 17.26
C TYR A 237 -6.05 -11.52 16.69
N GLY A 238 -6.64 -12.71 16.48
CA GLY A 238 -8.03 -12.85 16.04
C GLY A 238 -9.05 -12.26 17.01
N ASN A 239 -8.74 -12.15 18.30
CA ASN A 239 -9.66 -11.57 19.29
C ASN A 239 -9.87 -10.06 19.07
N ALA A 240 -8.92 -9.36 18.45
CA ALA A 240 -9.10 -7.97 18.09
C ALA A 240 -10.10 -7.78 16.94
N LEU A 241 -10.37 -8.85 16.19
CA LEU A 241 -11.36 -8.92 15.11
C LEU A 241 -12.58 -9.76 15.46
N LYS A 242 -12.82 -10.03 16.77
CA LYS A 242 -13.94 -10.88 17.25
C LYS A 242 -15.31 -10.39 16.81
N ASP A 243 -15.46 -9.07 16.67
CA ASP A 243 -16.71 -8.44 16.24
C ASP A 243 -16.87 -8.44 14.70
N TYR A 244 -15.84 -8.86 13.98
CA TYR A 244 -15.89 -9.03 12.54
C TYR A 244 -16.70 -10.29 12.19
N GLN A 245 -17.78 -10.14 11.44
CA GLN A 245 -18.73 -11.21 11.15
C GLN A 245 -18.30 -12.12 9.99
N GLY A 246 -17.34 -11.69 9.16
CA GLY A 246 -16.85 -12.42 7.99
C GLY A 246 -15.87 -13.54 8.32
N ASN A 247 -15.40 -14.21 7.26
CA ASN A 247 -14.34 -15.21 7.36
C ASN A 247 -12.99 -14.54 7.64
N LEU A 248 -12.12 -15.25 8.36
CA LEU A 248 -10.79 -14.77 8.73
C LEU A 248 -9.74 -15.81 8.35
N LEU A 249 -8.72 -15.38 7.61
CA LEU A 249 -7.55 -16.19 7.30
C LEU A 249 -6.32 -15.67 8.08
N LEU A 250 -5.56 -16.62 8.58
CA LEU A 250 -4.25 -16.40 9.19
C LEU A 250 -3.18 -16.70 8.14
N VAL A 251 -2.29 -15.76 7.89
CA VAL A 251 -1.26 -15.86 6.85
C VAL A 251 0.11 -15.69 7.51
N GLY A 252 0.87 -16.75 7.56
CA GLY A 252 2.26 -16.74 8.04
C GLY A 252 3.23 -16.73 6.86
N ILE A 253 4.13 -15.76 6.82
CA ILE A 253 5.13 -15.62 5.77
C ILE A 253 6.52 -15.59 6.40
N ASN A 254 7.44 -16.38 5.88
CA ASN A 254 8.84 -16.39 6.30
C ASN A 254 9.78 -16.20 5.12
N TYR A 255 10.82 -15.40 5.31
CA TYR A 255 11.94 -15.31 4.38
C TYR A 255 13.18 -15.96 4.99
N ASN A 256 13.80 -16.87 4.26
CA ASN A 256 15.04 -17.50 4.65
C ASN A 256 16.24 -16.85 3.92
N LYS A 257 17.06 -16.14 4.66
CA LYS A 257 18.24 -15.41 4.16
C LYS A 257 19.27 -16.30 3.48
N LYS A 258 19.45 -17.53 3.97
CA LYS A 258 20.46 -18.47 3.43
C LYS A 258 20.04 -19.03 2.08
N THR A 259 18.78 -19.47 1.98
CA THR A 259 18.23 -20.06 0.74
C THR A 259 17.66 -19.02 -0.20
N LYS A 260 17.43 -17.78 0.26
CA LYS A 260 16.75 -16.68 -0.43
C LYS A 260 15.34 -17.06 -0.89
N LYS A 261 14.68 -17.92 -0.13
CA LYS A 261 13.32 -18.41 -0.44
C LYS A 261 12.32 -17.88 0.56
N HIS A 262 11.09 -17.74 0.09
CA HIS A 262 9.93 -17.47 0.90
C HIS A 262 9.16 -18.76 1.18
N GLU A 263 8.51 -18.79 2.34
CA GLU A 263 7.56 -19.81 2.74
C GLU A 263 6.26 -19.12 3.17
N CYS A 264 5.12 -19.70 2.83
CA CYS A 264 3.82 -19.19 3.25
C CYS A 264 2.93 -20.34 3.72
N VAL A 265 2.32 -20.14 4.87
CA VAL A 265 1.28 -21.03 5.43
C VAL A 265 0.03 -20.20 5.63
N ILE A 266 -1.12 -20.73 5.20
CA ILE A 266 -2.41 -20.05 5.31
C ILE A 266 -3.40 -21.01 5.96
N GLU A 267 -4.10 -20.53 6.97
CA GLU A 267 -5.07 -21.30 7.72
C GLU A 267 -6.35 -20.49 7.97
N THR A 268 -7.46 -21.19 8.06
CA THR A 268 -8.72 -20.57 8.53
C THR A 268 -8.71 -20.43 10.05
N MET A 269 -9.13 -19.28 10.54
CA MET A 269 -9.45 -19.16 11.95
C MET A 269 -10.81 -19.77 12.20
N GLN A 270 -10.85 -20.91 12.91
CA GLN A 270 -12.12 -21.45 13.44
C GLN A 270 -12.62 -20.54 14.56
N LYS A 271 -13.86 -20.08 14.44
CA LYS A 271 -14.56 -19.28 15.45
C LYS A 271 -14.87 -20.11 16.68
#